data_c4f835761845096a88abb15c8f164b88
#
_entry.id   c4f835761845096a88abb15c8f164b88
#
_cell.length_a   1.000
_cell.length_b   1.000
_cell.length_c   1.000
_cell.angle_alpha   90.00
_cell.angle_beta   90.00
_cell.angle_gamma   90.00
#
_symmetry.space_group_name_H-M   'P 1'
#
loop_
_entity.id
_entity.type
_entity.pdbx_description
1 polymer ?
#
loop_
_entity_poly.entity_id
_entity_poly.type
_entity_poly.pdbx_seq_one_letter_code
_entity_poly.pdbx_strand_id
1 'polypeptide(L)'
;KNKLKKIHSQGYPHSLGLFYSAMTQRMGLVPQRDEYLVAQWAKKGDPKRLMRDMRNDIIDVDHNKDNPQEIKMKQNLHRGCMWWKPSLTSQQDMYDIAAATQAIFEYAVNILSIWTKVETGAKHIALAGGGALNKDAVDKIRNQWNTVHVPRNPGDSGSCIGAVLAKTKQRQIIDKEWYDPV
;
A
#
# COMPACT_ATOMS: atom_id res chain seq x y z
N LYS A 1 -4.57 31.09 3.59
CA LYS A 1 -5.18 30.11 2.63
C LYS A 1 -4.28 28.88 2.63
N ASN A 2 -4.77 27.74 3.08
CA ASN A 2 -4.02 26.49 3.05
C ASN A 2 -3.86 26.04 1.60
N LYS A 3 -2.61 25.99 1.11
CA LYS A 3 -2.28 25.45 -0.20
C LYS A 3 -1.69 24.05 -0.03
N LEU A 4 -2.12 23.11 -0.86
CA LEU A 4 -1.46 21.82 -0.97
C LEU A 4 -0.09 22.01 -1.63
N LYS A 5 0.96 21.44 -1.02
CA LYS A 5 2.30 21.38 -1.59
C LYS A 5 2.62 19.92 -1.86
N LYS A 6 2.93 19.59 -3.12
CA LYS A 6 3.46 18.28 -3.48
C LYS A 6 4.92 18.20 -3.07
N ILE A 7 5.27 17.28 -2.17
CA ILE A 7 6.65 17.08 -1.70
C ILE A 7 7.34 15.93 -2.43
N HIS A 8 6.58 14.92 -2.85
CA HIS A 8 7.10 13.78 -3.61
C HIS A 8 6.04 13.26 -4.57
N SER A 9 6.47 12.55 -5.60
CA SER A 9 5.61 11.87 -6.56
C SER A 9 6.38 10.72 -7.19
N GLN A 10 5.79 9.56 -7.17
CA GLN A 10 6.35 8.38 -7.83
C GLN A 10 5.53 8.06 -9.07
N GLY A 11 6.23 7.95 -10.20
CA GLY A 11 5.60 7.71 -11.49
C GLY A 11 5.32 6.23 -11.75
N TYR A 12 4.47 5.98 -12.74
CA TYR A 12 4.25 4.64 -13.28
C TYR A 12 5.57 4.07 -13.82
N PRO A 13 5.86 2.75 -13.66
CA PRO A 13 5.01 1.71 -13.09
C PRO A 13 5.23 1.44 -11.58
N HIS A 14 5.88 2.33 -10.88
CA HIS A 14 6.39 2.12 -9.52
C HIS A 14 5.30 2.36 -8.45
N SER A 15 4.27 1.51 -8.42
CA SER A 15 3.13 1.62 -7.51
C SER A 15 3.05 0.44 -6.55
N LEU A 16 2.98 0.71 -5.24
CA LEU A 16 2.74 -0.33 -4.22
C LEU A 16 1.38 -1.00 -4.37
N GLY A 17 0.35 -0.25 -4.76
CA GLY A 17 -0.97 -0.83 -5.04
C GLY A 17 -0.91 -1.81 -6.22
N LEU A 18 -0.19 -1.43 -7.30
CA LEU A 18 0.01 -2.31 -8.45
C LEU A 18 0.78 -3.59 -8.08
N PHE A 19 1.82 -3.47 -7.25
CA PHE A 19 2.55 -4.62 -6.72
C PHE A 19 1.62 -5.57 -5.95
N TYR A 20 0.84 -5.02 -5.03
CA TYR A 20 -0.07 -5.83 -4.21
C TYR A 20 -1.14 -6.54 -5.05
N SER A 21 -1.76 -5.84 -5.99
CA SER A 21 -2.75 -6.41 -6.91
C SER A 21 -2.16 -7.47 -7.85
N ALA A 22 -0.94 -7.28 -8.35
CA ALA A 22 -0.28 -8.28 -9.19
C ALA A 22 0.03 -9.57 -8.40
N MET A 23 0.43 -9.46 -7.14
CA MET A 23 0.63 -10.62 -6.26
C MET A 23 -0.70 -11.28 -5.89
N THR A 24 -1.77 -10.51 -5.70
CA THR A 24 -3.13 -11.04 -5.52
C THR A 24 -3.50 -11.94 -6.70
N GLN A 25 -3.30 -11.46 -7.93
CA GLN A 25 -3.53 -12.27 -9.13
C GLN A 25 -2.62 -13.51 -9.19
N ARG A 26 -1.32 -13.36 -8.81
CA ARG A 26 -0.35 -14.48 -8.81
C ARG A 26 -0.81 -15.63 -7.93
N MET A 27 -1.55 -15.36 -6.88
CA MET A 27 -2.12 -16.37 -5.97
C MET A 27 -3.46 -16.94 -6.44
N GLY A 28 -3.93 -16.58 -7.64
CA GLY A 28 -5.22 -17.01 -8.18
C GLY A 28 -6.43 -16.25 -7.62
N LEU A 29 -6.21 -15.17 -6.90
CA LEU A 29 -7.23 -14.28 -6.36
C LEU A 29 -7.57 -13.17 -7.37
N VAL A 30 -8.72 -12.52 -7.19
CA VAL A 30 -9.18 -11.45 -8.08
C VAL A 30 -8.70 -10.09 -7.59
N PRO A 31 -7.82 -9.40 -8.36
CA PRO A 31 -7.38 -8.05 -8.02
C PRO A 31 -8.54 -7.08 -7.82
N GLN A 32 -8.36 -6.09 -6.97
CA GLN A 32 -9.34 -5.06 -6.57
C GLN A 32 -10.57 -5.59 -5.81
N ARG A 33 -10.63 -6.91 -5.54
CA ARG A 33 -11.68 -7.54 -4.77
C ARG A 33 -11.16 -8.35 -3.59
N ASP A 34 -10.12 -9.14 -3.83
CA ASP A 34 -9.69 -10.17 -2.90
C ASP A 34 -8.39 -9.82 -2.15
N GLU A 35 -7.90 -8.57 -2.23
CA GLU A 35 -6.67 -8.12 -1.54
C GLU A 35 -6.72 -8.34 -0.02
N TYR A 36 -7.91 -8.29 0.58
CA TYR A 36 -8.07 -8.58 2.00
C TYR A 36 -7.71 -10.04 2.36
N LEU A 37 -7.90 -10.97 1.42
CA LEU A 37 -7.49 -12.37 1.60
C LEU A 37 -5.97 -12.51 1.65
N VAL A 38 -5.23 -11.66 0.93
CA VAL A 38 -3.76 -11.68 0.97
C VAL A 38 -3.26 -11.43 2.39
N ALA A 39 -3.80 -10.43 3.09
CA ALA A 39 -3.45 -10.13 4.48
C ALA A 39 -3.85 -11.28 5.43
N GLN A 40 -4.96 -11.96 5.18
CA GLN A 40 -5.37 -13.13 5.96
C GLN A 40 -4.47 -14.34 5.70
N TRP A 41 -4.12 -14.61 4.44
CA TRP A 41 -3.25 -15.72 4.05
C TRP A 41 -1.81 -15.51 4.53
N ALA A 42 -1.35 -14.26 4.55
CA ALA A 42 -0.03 -13.89 5.06
C ALA A 42 0.23 -14.39 6.50
N LYS A 43 -0.82 -14.47 7.32
CA LYS A 43 -0.74 -14.96 8.70
C LYS A 43 -0.48 -16.47 8.80
N LYS A 44 -0.59 -17.21 7.70
CA LYS A 44 -0.39 -18.66 7.60
C LYS A 44 0.90 -19.04 6.88
N GLY A 45 1.62 -18.08 6.29
CA GLY A 45 2.82 -18.28 5.51
C GLY A 45 4.09 -17.83 6.21
N ASP A 46 5.24 -18.25 5.65
CA ASP A 46 6.56 -17.79 6.06
C ASP A 46 7.10 -16.73 5.05
N PRO A 47 7.19 -15.45 5.44
CA PRO A 47 7.72 -14.42 4.54
C PRO A 47 9.18 -14.63 4.16
N LYS A 48 9.99 -15.27 5.02
CA LYS A 48 11.42 -15.47 4.80
C LYS A 48 11.69 -16.36 3.60
N ARG A 49 10.78 -17.28 3.29
CA ARG A 49 10.93 -18.23 2.18
C ARG A 49 11.04 -17.52 0.83
N LEU A 50 10.27 -16.46 0.60
CA LEU A 50 10.14 -15.84 -0.73
C LEU A 50 10.45 -14.33 -0.77
N MET A 51 10.56 -13.67 0.36
CA MET A 51 10.77 -12.21 0.41
C MET A 51 12.04 -11.77 -0.31
N ARG A 52 13.14 -12.53 -0.18
CA ARG A 52 14.40 -12.24 -0.86
C ARG A 52 14.25 -12.34 -2.39
N ASP A 53 13.62 -13.39 -2.87
CA ASP A 53 13.41 -13.61 -4.30
C ASP A 53 12.48 -12.54 -4.86
N MET A 54 11.39 -12.22 -4.15
CA MET A 54 10.45 -11.18 -4.56
C MET A 54 11.12 -9.80 -4.64
N ARG A 55 12.01 -9.48 -3.71
CA ARG A 55 12.81 -8.25 -3.76
C ARG A 55 13.82 -8.26 -4.90
N ASN A 56 14.41 -9.40 -5.22
CA ASN A 56 15.36 -9.52 -6.33
C ASN A 56 14.68 -9.40 -7.69
N ASP A 57 13.49 -9.97 -7.85
CA ASP A 57 12.85 -10.15 -9.15
C ASP A 57 11.79 -9.10 -9.47
N ILE A 58 11.09 -8.60 -8.46
CA ILE A 58 9.85 -7.82 -8.62
C ILE A 58 9.99 -6.38 -8.15
N ILE A 59 10.42 -6.17 -6.90
CA ILE A 59 10.38 -4.87 -6.25
C ILE A 59 11.64 -4.60 -5.44
N ASP A 60 12.20 -3.41 -5.61
CA ASP A 60 13.29 -2.93 -4.79
C ASP A 60 12.80 -1.75 -3.93
N VAL A 61 12.81 -1.95 -2.63
CA VAL A 61 12.37 -0.95 -1.63
C VAL A 61 13.55 -0.27 -0.91
N ASP A 62 14.79 -0.67 -1.23
CA ASP A 62 16.02 -0.13 -0.62
C ASP A 62 17.06 0.25 -1.67
N HIS A 63 16.68 0.44 -2.92
CA HIS A 63 17.62 0.66 -4.01
C HIS A 63 18.41 1.97 -3.89
N ASN A 64 17.86 2.94 -3.19
CA ASN A 64 18.49 4.24 -3.01
C ASN A 64 18.44 4.65 -1.52
N LYS A 65 19.58 4.54 -0.83
CA LYS A 65 19.66 4.89 0.59
C LYS A 65 19.53 6.39 0.85
N ASP A 66 19.88 7.21 -0.13
CA ASP A 66 19.78 8.67 -0.03
C ASP A 66 18.34 9.15 -0.28
N ASN A 67 17.55 8.34 -1.00
CA ASN A 67 16.15 8.60 -1.31
C ASN A 67 15.28 7.39 -0.94
N PRO A 68 15.10 7.08 0.35
CA PRO A 68 14.42 5.85 0.80
C PRO A 68 12.94 5.82 0.44
N GLN A 69 12.35 6.94 0.07
CA GLN A 69 10.98 7.04 -0.44
C GLN A 69 10.82 6.52 -1.88
N GLU A 70 11.90 6.30 -2.60
CA GLU A 70 11.84 5.75 -3.96
C GLU A 70 11.68 4.23 -3.91
N ILE A 71 10.58 3.75 -4.46
CA ILE A 71 10.27 2.33 -4.59
C ILE A 71 10.36 1.97 -6.07
N LYS A 72 11.18 0.99 -6.41
CA LYS A 72 11.40 0.61 -7.79
C LYS A 72 10.80 -0.74 -8.11
N MET A 73 9.80 -0.76 -9.00
CA MET A 73 9.38 -2.00 -9.64
C MET A 73 10.42 -2.40 -10.68
N LYS A 74 10.92 -3.63 -10.61
CA LYS A 74 11.90 -4.18 -11.56
C LYS A 74 11.24 -4.65 -12.86
N GLN A 75 9.94 -4.87 -12.80
CA GLN A 75 9.10 -5.27 -13.91
C GLN A 75 7.83 -4.43 -13.95
N ASN A 76 7.22 -4.31 -15.12
CA ASN A 76 5.91 -3.69 -15.24
C ASN A 76 4.83 -4.71 -14.84
N LEU A 77 4.23 -4.50 -13.69
CA LEU A 77 3.23 -5.40 -13.11
C LEU A 77 1.80 -5.11 -13.55
N HIS A 78 1.59 -4.16 -14.46
CA HIS A 78 0.23 -3.78 -14.90
C HIS A 78 -0.57 -4.96 -15.50
N ARG A 79 0.12 -5.93 -16.08
CA ARG A 79 -0.48 -7.18 -16.60
C ARG A 79 -0.39 -8.35 -15.63
N GLY A 80 -0.09 -8.09 -14.36
CA GLY A 80 0.14 -9.11 -13.36
C GLY A 80 1.55 -9.73 -13.44
N CYS A 81 1.74 -10.81 -12.69
CA CYS A 81 3.04 -11.49 -12.59
C CYS A 81 2.92 -13.03 -12.53
N MET A 82 1.97 -13.60 -13.28
CA MET A 82 1.77 -15.06 -13.34
C MET A 82 3.03 -15.83 -13.79
N TRP A 83 3.94 -15.15 -14.48
CA TRP A 83 5.24 -15.68 -14.91
C TRP A 83 6.21 -15.89 -13.73
N TRP A 84 6.01 -15.22 -12.59
CA TRP A 84 6.93 -15.33 -11.47
C TRP A 84 6.73 -16.63 -10.71
N LYS A 85 7.79 -17.46 -10.68
CA LYS A 85 7.84 -18.75 -10.00
C LYS A 85 6.60 -19.63 -10.27
N PRO A 86 6.28 -19.95 -11.56
CA PRO A 86 5.05 -20.64 -11.93
C PRO A 86 4.94 -22.05 -11.35
N SER A 87 6.05 -22.64 -10.90
CA SER A 87 6.09 -23.94 -10.22
C SER A 87 5.52 -23.94 -8.81
N LEU A 88 5.38 -22.76 -8.19
CA LEU A 88 4.75 -22.64 -6.87
C LEU A 88 3.23 -22.67 -7.04
N THR A 89 2.60 -23.80 -6.71
CA THR A 89 1.17 -24.06 -6.95
C THR A 89 0.41 -24.59 -5.74
N SER A 90 1.12 -25.04 -4.69
CA SER A 90 0.46 -25.55 -3.49
C SER A 90 -0.20 -24.43 -2.67
N GLN A 91 -1.17 -24.81 -1.84
CA GLN A 91 -1.80 -23.84 -0.93
C GLN A 91 -0.77 -23.19 0.02
N GLN A 92 0.25 -23.95 0.46
CA GLN A 92 1.31 -23.40 1.30
C GLN A 92 2.16 -22.38 0.52
N ASP A 93 2.43 -22.63 -0.77
CA ASP A 93 3.13 -21.66 -1.61
C ASP A 93 2.35 -20.34 -1.71
N MET A 94 1.02 -20.41 -1.82
CA MET A 94 0.18 -19.20 -1.84
C MET A 94 0.24 -18.45 -0.51
N TYR A 95 0.26 -19.16 0.61
CA TYR A 95 0.42 -18.52 1.92
C TYR A 95 1.79 -17.84 2.07
N ASP A 96 2.85 -18.47 1.58
CA ASP A 96 4.21 -17.90 1.65
C ASP A 96 4.38 -16.71 0.70
N ILE A 97 3.77 -16.75 -0.50
CA ILE A 97 3.69 -15.61 -1.41
C ILE A 97 2.94 -14.45 -0.73
N ALA A 98 1.81 -14.74 -0.11
CA ALA A 98 1.03 -13.73 0.63
C ALA A 98 1.84 -13.11 1.77
N ALA A 99 2.53 -13.94 2.55
CA ALA A 99 3.36 -13.49 3.67
C ALA A 99 4.52 -12.59 3.21
N ALA A 100 5.21 -12.96 2.13
CA ALA A 100 6.28 -12.14 1.56
C ALA A 100 5.74 -10.82 0.98
N THR A 101 4.60 -10.87 0.28
CA THR A 101 3.92 -9.68 -0.27
C THR A 101 3.55 -8.71 0.84
N GLN A 102 2.88 -9.19 1.88
CA GLN A 102 2.45 -8.37 3.01
C GLN A 102 3.64 -7.75 3.73
N ALA A 103 4.68 -8.54 4.01
CA ALA A 103 5.88 -8.06 4.69
C ALA A 103 6.59 -6.94 3.91
N ILE A 104 6.72 -7.08 2.59
CA ILE A 104 7.32 -6.06 1.74
C ILE A 104 6.45 -4.80 1.69
N PHE A 105 5.12 -4.97 1.56
CA PHE A 105 4.19 -3.85 1.53
C PHE A 105 4.24 -3.03 2.83
N GLU A 106 4.18 -3.70 3.98
CA GLU A 106 4.28 -3.08 5.29
C GLU A 106 5.61 -2.35 5.49
N TYR A 107 6.71 -2.97 5.06
CA TYR A 107 8.04 -2.37 5.11
C TYR A 107 8.11 -1.08 4.27
N ALA A 108 7.59 -1.12 3.04
CA ALA A 108 7.56 0.03 2.15
C ALA A 108 6.69 1.18 2.71
N VAL A 109 5.51 0.87 3.24
CA VAL A 109 4.64 1.86 3.90
C VAL A 109 5.33 2.47 5.10
N ASN A 110 6.04 1.67 5.89
CA ASN A 110 6.79 2.14 7.05
C ASN A 110 7.91 3.12 6.66
N ILE A 111 8.69 2.79 5.64
CA ILE A 111 9.76 3.69 5.13
C ILE A 111 9.16 5.01 4.62
N LEU A 112 8.12 4.95 3.81
CA LEU A 112 7.43 6.14 3.31
C LEU A 112 6.88 7.01 4.44
N SER A 113 6.34 6.38 5.47
CA SER A 113 5.84 7.07 6.68
C SER A 113 6.95 7.80 7.43
N ILE A 114 8.07 7.12 7.69
CA ILE A 114 9.23 7.71 8.37
C ILE A 114 9.79 8.88 7.56
N TRP A 115 10.02 8.67 6.26
CA TRP A 115 10.51 9.70 5.37
C TRP A 115 9.58 10.92 5.36
N THR A 116 8.26 10.70 5.22
CA THR A 116 7.28 11.79 5.23
C THR A 116 7.33 12.60 6.52
N LYS A 117 7.48 11.92 7.66
CA LYS A 117 7.59 12.59 8.96
C LYS A 117 8.85 13.45 9.06
N VAL A 118 9.98 12.94 8.62
CA VAL A 118 11.26 13.64 8.63
C VAL A 118 11.21 14.86 7.70
N GLU A 119 10.73 14.66 6.47
CA GLU A 119 10.67 15.70 5.44
C GLU A 119 9.70 16.85 5.78
N THR A 120 8.60 16.52 6.47
CA THR A 120 7.56 17.52 6.74
C THR A 120 7.57 18.09 8.15
N GLY A 121 8.17 17.40 9.12
CA GLY A 121 8.04 17.72 10.54
C GLY A 121 6.59 17.59 11.07
N ALA A 122 5.68 17.02 10.29
CA ALA A 122 4.26 16.92 10.65
C ALA A 122 4.05 15.95 11.83
N LYS A 123 3.04 16.24 12.63
CA LYS A 123 2.62 15.40 13.78
C LYS A 123 1.45 14.46 13.43
N HIS A 124 0.75 14.75 12.34
CA HIS A 124 -0.46 14.06 11.92
C HIS A 124 -0.32 13.64 10.47
N ILE A 125 -0.85 12.48 10.11
CA ILE A 125 -0.86 11.98 8.73
C ILE A 125 -2.27 11.56 8.33
N ALA A 126 -2.64 11.81 7.08
CA ALA A 126 -3.81 11.23 6.45
C ALA A 126 -3.37 10.29 5.32
N LEU A 127 -3.93 9.09 5.31
CA LEU A 127 -3.66 8.08 4.29
C LEU A 127 -4.86 7.98 3.35
N ALA A 128 -4.59 7.96 2.05
CA ALA A 128 -5.60 7.75 1.01
C ALA A 128 -5.07 6.77 -0.04
N GLY A 129 -5.96 6.30 -0.92
CA GLY A 129 -5.68 5.25 -1.89
C GLY A 129 -6.04 3.86 -1.35
N GLY A 130 -6.19 2.86 -2.24
CA GLY A 130 -6.55 1.49 -1.88
C GLY A 130 -5.58 0.83 -0.87
N GLY A 131 -4.29 1.23 -0.88
CA GLY A 131 -3.31 0.74 0.08
C GLY A 131 -3.61 1.10 1.54
N ALA A 132 -4.38 2.17 1.79
CA ALA A 132 -4.81 2.56 3.13
C ALA A 132 -5.88 1.62 3.74
N LEU A 133 -6.46 0.73 2.95
CA LEU A 133 -7.34 -0.35 3.42
C LEU A 133 -6.56 -1.50 4.08
N ASN A 134 -5.25 -1.57 3.89
CA ASN A 134 -4.42 -2.58 4.55
C ASN A 134 -4.19 -2.21 6.01
N LYS A 135 -5.07 -2.72 6.87
CA LYS A 135 -5.07 -2.41 8.30
C LYS A 135 -3.74 -2.76 8.98
N ASP A 136 -3.16 -3.92 8.66
CA ASP A 136 -1.91 -4.39 9.28
C ASP A 136 -0.76 -3.41 8.97
N ALA A 137 -0.69 -2.86 7.75
CA ALA A 137 0.30 -1.84 7.38
C ALA A 137 0.02 -0.49 8.07
N VAL A 138 -1.24 -0.08 8.16
CA VAL A 138 -1.64 1.17 8.85
C VAL A 138 -1.32 1.09 10.34
N ASP A 139 -1.61 -0.03 10.99
CA ASP A 139 -1.36 -0.21 12.41
C ASP A 139 0.14 -0.15 12.76
N LYS A 140 1.00 -0.63 11.87
CA LYS A 140 2.47 -0.54 12.06
C LYS A 140 3.01 0.88 12.14
N ILE A 141 2.37 1.82 11.47
CA ILE A 141 2.83 3.22 11.49
C ILE A 141 2.14 4.08 12.54
N ARG A 142 1.10 3.59 13.22
CA ARG A 142 0.32 4.39 14.19
C ARG A 142 1.18 5.02 15.28
N ASN A 143 2.14 4.28 15.81
CA ASN A 143 3.01 4.77 16.89
C ASN A 143 4.03 5.85 16.43
N GLN A 144 4.15 6.09 15.14
CA GLN A 144 5.02 7.12 14.59
C GLN A 144 4.37 8.51 14.59
N TRP A 145 3.05 8.59 14.70
CA TRP A 145 2.27 9.80 14.51
C TRP A 145 1.37 10.07 15.73
N ASN A 146 1.11 11.35 16.00
CA ASN A 146 0.09 11.70 17.01
C ASN A 146 -1.32 11.27 16.55
N THR A 147 -1.56 11.33 15.24
CA THR A 147 -2.81 10.86 14.64
C THR A 147 -2.53 10.30 13.25
N VAL A 148 -3.06 9.12 12.98
CA VAL A 148 -3.17 8.53 11.63
C VAL A 148 -4.64 8.53 11.25
N HIS A 149 -5.00 9.31 10.24
CA HIS A 149 -6.36 9.38 9.72
C HIS A 149 -6.47 8.56 8.44
N VAL A 150 -7.41 7.63 8.41
CA VAL A 150 -7.82 6.89 7.22
C VAL A 150 -9.30 7.16 7.02
N PRO A 151 -9.72 7.81 5.91
CA PRO A 151 -11.14 8.04 5.65
C PRO A 151 -11.85 6.71 5.40
N ARG A 152 -13.16 6.67 5.64
CA ARG A 152 -14.00 5.46 5.44
C ARG A 152 -13.87 4.86 4.04
N ASN A 153 -13.76 5.71 3.03
CA ASN A 153 -13.56 5.31 1.63
C ASN A 153 -12.23 5.89 1.12
N PRO A 154 -11.08 5.30 1.47
CA PRO A 154 -9.79 5.87 1.12
C PRO A 154 -9.43 5.70 -0.37
N GLY A 155 -10.09 4.79 -1.08
CA GLY A 155 -9.87 4.47 -2.50
C GLY A 155 -10.67 5.34 -3.47
N ASP A 156 -10.91 4.81 -4.67
CA ASP A 156 -11.52 5.53 -5.80
C ASP A 156 -12.94 6.02 -5.49
N SER A 157 -13.72 5.28 -4.71
CA SER A 157 -15.06 5.69 -4.30
C SER A 157 -15.07 6.99 -3.48
N GLY A 158 -14.07 7.20 -2.64
CA GLY A 158 -13.91 8.46 -1.90
C GLY A 158 -13.41 9.61 -2.76
N SER A 159 -12.66 9.32 -3.82
CA SER A 159 -12.14 10.33 -4.75
C SER A 159 -13.25 11.08 -5.48
N CYS A 160 -14.36 10.41 -5.78
CA CYS A 160 -15.55 11.05 -6.38
C CYS A 160 -16.12 12.16 -5.48
N ILE A 161 -16.29 11.85 -4.19
CA ILE A 161 -16.77 12.82 -3.18
C ILE A 161 -15.78 13.97 -3.05
N GLY A 162 -14.49 13.64 -2.93
CA GLY A 162 -13.41 14.63 -2.83
C GLY A 162 -13.35 15.57 -4.03
N ALA A 163 -13.57 15.08 -5.24
CA ALA A 163 -13.60 15.90 -6.47
C ALA A 163 -14.76 16.91 -6.44
N VAL A 164 -15.96 16.49 -6.00
CA VAL A 164 -17.11 17.39 -5.85
C VAL A 164 -16.82 18.47 -4.82
N LEU A 165 -16.32 18.08 -3.63
CA LEU A 165 -16.00 19.04 -2.56
C LEU A 165 -14.91 20.03 -2.98
N ALA A 166 -13.90 19.59 -3.71
CA ALA A 166 -12.85 20.45 -4.23
C ALA A 166 -13.39 21.45 -5.26
N LYS A 167 -14.31 21.03 -6.15
CA LYS A 167 -14.92 21.88 -7.15
C LYS A 167 -15.86 22.91 -6.55
N THR A 168 -16.72 22.50 -5.62
CA THR A 168 -17.71 23.37 -4.97
C THR A 168 -17.12 24.25 -3.88
N LYS A 169 -15.87 23.96 -3.45
CA LYS A 169 -15.19 24.62 -2.31
C LYS A 169 -16.01 24.57 -1.01
N GLN A 170 -16.90 23.60 -0.92
CA GLN A 170 -17.68 23.37 0.27
C GLN A 170 -16.90 22.53 1.27
N ARG A 171 -16.96 22.90 2.54
CA ARG A 171 -16.58 22.02 3.64
C ARG A 171 -17.83 21.31 4.06
N GLN A 172 -17.90 20.01 3.84
CA GLN A 172 -18.93 19.20 4.48
C GLN A 172 -18.43 18.78 5.87
N ILE A 173 -19.29 18.97 6.88
CA ILE A 173 -19.16 18.23 8.13
C ILE A 173 -19.64 16.84 7.77
N ILE A 174 -18.70 15.92 7.64
CA ILE A 174 -19.01 14.52 7.39
C ILE A 174 -19.36 13.96 8.76
N ASP A 175 -20.56 13.44 8.96
CA ASP A 175 -21.00 12.82 10.19
C ASP A 175 -20.02 11.74 10.68
N LYS A 176 -19.95 11.50 11.99
CA LYS A 176 -19.06 10.50 12.60
C LYS A 176 -19.12 9.13 11.91
N GLU A 177 -20.29 8.76 11.39
CA GLU A 177 -20.50 7.51 10.63
C GLU A 177 -19.64 7.38 9.35
N TRP A 178 -19.13 8.50 8.81
CA TRP A 178 -18.21 8.50 7.66
C TRP A 178 -16.74 8.32 8.08
N TYR A 179 -16.46 8.37 9.37
CA TYR A 179 -15.12 8.34 9.95
C TYR A 179 -14.81 7.10 10.78
N ASP A 180 -15.74 6.13 10.88
CA ASP A 180 -15.42 4.90 11.58
C ASP A 180 -14.27 4.20 10.87
N PRO A 181 -13.13 4.04 11.56
CA PRO A 181 -12.00 3.29 10.99
C PRO A 181 -12.46 1.84 10.84
N VAL A 182 -12.29 1.30 9.64
CA VAL A 182 -12.43 -0.13 9.36
C VAL A 182 -11.36 -0.89 10.12
#